data_0f1cbb51bc479a4ae01fe4880496a15f
#
_entry.id   0f1cbb51bc479a4ae01fe4880496a15f
#
_cell.length_a   1.000
_cell.length_b   1.000
_cell.length_c   1.000
_cell.angle_alpha   90.00
_cell.angle_beta   90.00
_cell.angle_gamma   90.00
#
_symmetry.space_group_name_H-M   'P 1'
#
loop_
_entity.id
_entity.type
_entity.pdbx_description
1 polymer ?
#
loop_
_entity_poly.entity_id
_entity_poly.type
_entity_poly.pdbx_seq_one_letter_code
_entity_poly.pdbx_strand_id
1 'polypeptide(L)'
;MNTFRITKIKDSVYGVLDEIEASFYIVKGSEKTAVIDTGMSPGKNILPVVRSLTDQPLFLVLTHAHPDHFYHMGEFDEVYLCNEELKLEDPSVTDLLKEKNLNLADTRNIRTGDVLSLGDRSLEVFEVPGHSPGSVVFYDAADKLLFTGDALGSGSGSWMHIPGALTLDVYLESLKALQKWLVLQGGDMRFCCGHDRQKFESLVMPGYNPVSLGQLADLIDLVDGVIQGEIVGRESSVEIGAGLDPVFYASYGRAELQYLPEKIHRK
;
A
#
# COMPACT_ATOMS: atom_id res chain seq x y z
N MET A 1 -22.94 2.29 -15.57
CA MET A 1 -21.59 2.50 -16.13
C MET A 1 -20.61 1.72 -15.28
N ASN A 2 -19.61 1.10 -15.90
CA ASN A 2 -18.63 0.33 -15.15
C ASN A 2 -17.73 1.34 -14.41
N THR A 3 -17.81 1.38 -13.10
CA THR A 3 -17.10 2.36 -12.27
C THR A 3 -15.67 1.96 -11.95
N PHE A 4 -15.28 0.75 -12.33
CA PHE A 4 -13.94 0.23 -12.19
C PHE A 4 -13.17 0.35 -13.51
N ARG A 5 -11.98 0.93 -13.46
CA ARG A 5 -11.06 1.01 -14.59
C ARG A 5 -10.04 -0.14 -14.49
N ILE A 6 -10.13 -1.10 -15.40
CA ILE A 6 -9.26 -2.28 -15.43
C ILE A 6 -8.12 -2.01 -16.41
N THR A 7 -6.89 -2.23 -15.97
CA THR A 7 -5.67 -2.11 -16.77
C THR A 7 -4.88 -3.41 -16.72
N LYS A 8 -4.58 -3.99 -17.86
CA LYS A 8 -3.69 -5.15 -17.95
C LYS A 8 -2.24 -4.68 -17.76
N ILE A 9 -1.58 -5.12 -16.68
CA ILE A 9 -0.19 -4.76 -16.34
C ILE A 9 0.77 -5.75 -16.99
N LYS A 10 0.46 -7.04 -16.87
CA LYS A 10 1.13 -8.21 -17.46
C LYS A 10 0.09 -9.21 -17.92
N ASP A 11 0.50 -10.31 -18.57
CA ASP A 11 -0.46 -11.30 -19.08
C ASP A 11 -1.37 -11.90 -18.00
N SER A 12 -0.84 -12.06 -16.80
CA SER A 12 -1.55 -12.62 -15.66
C SER A 12 -1.82 -11.61 -14.54
N VAL A 13 -1.52 -10.31 -14.74
CA VAL A 13 -1.64 -9.27 -13.70
C VAL A 13 -2.48 -8.11 -14.21
N TYR A 14 -3.50 -7.75 -13.42
CA TYR A 14 -4.40 -6.64 -13.71
C TYR A 14 -4.40 -5.66 -12.52
N GLY A 15 -4.35 -4.37 -12.82
CA GLY A 15 -4.65 -3.31 -11.87
C GLY A 15 -6.10 -2.85 -12.08
N VAL A 16 -6.82 -2.67 -11.01
CA VAL A 16 -8.18 -2.14 -11.00
C VAL A 16 -8.20 -0.88 -10.17
N LEU A 17 -8.78 0.16 -10.72
CA LEU A 17 -8.93 1.46 -10.07
C LEU A 17 -10.39 1.72 -9.83
N ASP A 18 -10.72 2.16 -8.65
CA ASP A 18 -12.08 2.54 -8.25
C ASP A 18 -12.37 4.04 -8.47
N GLU A 19 -13.52 4.51 -7.98
CA GLU A 19 -13.98 5.89 -8.15
C GLU A 19 -13.20 6.92 -7.33
N ILE A 20 -12.57 6.50 -6.24
CA ILE A 20 -11.75 7.36 -5.38
C ILE A 20 -10.25 7.26 -5.70
N GLU A 21 -9.92 6.60 -6.82
CA GLU A 21 -8.55 6.36 -7.27
C GLU A 21 -7.74 5.43 -6.35
N ALA A 22 -8.41 4.61 -5.51
CA ALA A 22 -7.76 3.50 -4.82
C ALA A 22 -7.56 2.32 -5.78
N SER A 23 -6.40 1.70 -5.70
CA SER A 23 -6.00 0.60 -6.58
C SER A 23 -6.05 -0.72 -5.84
N PHE A 24 -6.58 -1.75 -6.51
CA PHE A 24 -6.38 -3.12 -6.12
C PHE A 24 -5.88 -3.95 -7.31
N TYR A 25 -5.27 -5.09 -7.03
CA TYR A 25 -4.62 -5.88 -8.07
C TYR A 25 -5.12 -7.31 -8.08
N ILE A 26 -5.13 -7.91 -9.27
CA ILE A 26 -5.50 -9.31 -9.50
C ILE A 26 -4.29 -10.00 -10.11
N VAL A 27 -3.69 -10.94 -9.38
CA VAL A 27 -2.51 -11.71 -9.78
C VAL A 27 -2.93 -13.16 -9.97
N LYS A 28 -2.94 -13.62 -11.21
CA LYS A 28 -3.36 -14.97 -11.58
C LYS A 28 -2.15 -15.89 -11.67
N GLY A 29 -2.19 -17.00 -10.92
CA GLY A 29 -1.27 -18.11 -11.12
C GLY A 29 -1.94 -19.25 -11.87
N SER A 30 -1.31 -20.43 -11.89
CA SER A 30 -1.86 -21.62 -12.54
C SER A 30 -2.92 -22.34 -11.70
N GLU A 31 -2.93 -22.16 -10.38
CA GLU A 31 -3.83 -22.88 -9.45
C GLU A 31 -4.80 -21.95 -8.72
N LYS A 32 -4.35 -20.77 -8.36
CA LYS A 32 -5.08 -19.77 -7.57
C LYS A 32 -4.85 -18.36 -8.11
N THR A 33 -5.75 -17.47 -7.74
CA THR A 33 -5.63 -16.03 -8.00
C THR A 33 -5.60 -15.28 -6.67
N ALA A 34 -4.59 -14.43 -6.47
CA ALA A 34 -4.56 -13.48 -5.38
C ALA A 34 -5.23 -12.17 -5.81
N VAL A 35 -6.03 -11.62 -4.91
CA VAL A 35 -6.48 -10.22 -4.98
C VAL A 35 -5.69 -9.47 -3.93
N ILE A 36 -5.06 -8.35 -4.30
CA ILE A 36 -4.25 -7.52 -3.41
C ILE A 36 -5.02 -6.23 -3.20
N ASP A 37 -5.48 -6.00 -1.97
CA ASP A 37 -6.39 -4.93 -1.57
C ASP A 37 -7.76 -4.99 -2.27
N THR A 38 -8.65 -4.02 -2.01
CA THR A 38 -10.03 -4.08 -2.52
C THR A 38 -10.54 -2.76 -3.10
N GLY A 39 -9.88 -1.64 -2.87
CA GLY A 39 -10.49 -0.33 -3.11
C GLY A 39 -11.64 -0.05 -2.13
N MET A 40 -12.35 1.05 -2.37
CA MET A 40 -13.56 1.43 -1.63
C MET A 40 -14.62 1.99 -2.59
N SER A 41 -15.62 1.17 -2.89
CA SER A 41 -16.75 1.54 -3.75
C SER A 41 -18.08 1.25 -3.06
N PRO A 42 -18.59 2.16 -2.22
CA PRO A 42 -19.83 1.96 -1.49
C PRO A 42 -21.02 1.59 -2.42
N GLY A 43 -21.80 0.60 -1.99
CA GLY A 43 -22.95 0.13 -2.75
C GLY A 43 -22.64 -0.77 -3.95
N LYS A 44 -21.39 -1.18 -4.13
CA LYS A 44 -20.95 -2.10 -5.19
C LYS A 44 -20.25 -3.30 -4.60
N ASN A 45 -20.09 -4.35 -5.41
CA ASN A 45 -19.26 -5.51 -5.10
C ASN A 45 -18.11 -5.58 -6.11
N ILE A 46 -16.93 -5.99 -5.64
CA ILE A 46 -15.75 -6.17 -6.51
C ILE A 46 -15.65 -7.60 -7.04
N LEU A 47 -16.25 -8.57 -6.36
CA LEU A 47 -16.16 -9.98 -6.75
C LEU A 47 -16.61 -10.24 -8.21
N PRO A 48 -17.68 -9.61 -8.75
CA PRO A 48 -18.03 -9.74 -10.17
C PRO A 48 -16.94 -9.23 -11.11
N VAL A 49 -16.21 -8.19 -10.74
CA VAL A 49 -15.08 -7.65 -11.51
C VAL A 49 -13.93 -8.66 -11.50
N VAL A 50 -13.56 -9.18 -10.34
CA VAL A 50 -12.53 -10.19 -10.18
C VAL A 50 -12.90 -11.45 -10.99
N ARG A 51 -14.15 -11.92 -10.89
CA ARG A 51 -14.66 -13.11 -11.59
C ARG A 51 -14.75 -12.95 -13.12
N SER A 52 -14.84 -11.72 -13.62
CA SER A 52 -14.73 -11.47 -15.07
C SER A 52 -13.35 -11.76 -15.65
N LEU A 53 -12.33 -11.86 -14.77
CA LEU A 53 -10.93 -12.06 -15.15
C LEU A 53 -10.40 -13.47 -14.81
N THR A 54 -11.06 -14.20 -13.88
CA THR A 54 -10.62 -15.52 -13.43
C THR A 54 -11.74 -16.37 -12.85
N ASP A 55 -11.72 -17.68 -13.14
CA ASP A 55 -12.60 -18.70 -12.52
C ASP A 55 -11.87 -19.48 -11.42
N GLN A 56 -10.59 -19.21 -11.16
CA GLN A 56 -9.77 -19.92 -10.19
C GLN A 56 -10.22 -19.66 -8.74
N PRO A 57 -9.82 -20.53 -7.77
CA PRO A 57 -9.93 -20.23 -6.35
C PRO A 57 -9.27 -18.89 -6.02
N LEU A 58 -9.94 -18.07 -5.19
CA LEU A 58 -9.50 -16.74 -4.80
C LEU A 58 -9.05 -16.71 -3.36
N PHE A 59 -8.07 -15.87 -3.06
CA PHE A 59 -7.81 -15.36 -1.74
C PHE A 59 -7.46 -13.87 -1.81
N LEU A 60 -7.77 -13.16 -0.74
CA LEU A 60 -7.45 -11.75 -0.57
C LEU A 60 -6.19 -11.61 0.28
N VAL A 61 -5.29 -10.73 -0.11
CA VAL A 61 -4.18 -10.27 0.71
C VAL A 61 -4.28 -8.76 0.87
N LEU A 62 -4.15 -8.27 2.09
CA LEU A 62 -4.23 -6.86 2.40
C LEU A 62 -2.83 -6.31 2.67
N THR A 63 -2.50 -5.19 2.03
CA THR A 63 -1.25 -4.48 2.30
C THR A 63 -1.27 -3.84 3.66
N HIS A 64 -2.43 -3.35 4.09
CA HIS A 64 -2.70 -2.76 5.40
C HIS A 64 -4.22 -2.60 5.63
N ALA A 65 -4.62 -2.09 6.79
CA ALA A 65 -6.02 -2.06 7.19
C ALA A 65 -6.64 -0.64 7.18
N HIS A 66 -6.29 0.23 6.23
CA HIS A 66 -7.11 1.43 6.01
C HIS A 66 -8.35 1.11 5.17
N PRO A 67 -9.46 1.87 5.35
CA PRO A 67 -10.77 1.55 4.78
C PRO A 67 -10.77 1.27 3.28
N ASP A 68 -10.02 2.02 2.52
CA ASP A 68 -9.94 1.91 1.06
C ASP A 68 -9.06 0.74 0.56
N HIS A 69 -8.48 -0.04 1.47
CA HIS A 69 -7.76 -1.27 1.15
C HIS A 69 -8.52 -2.53 1.57
N PHE A 70 -9.38 -2.48 2.60
CA PHE A 70 -10.12 -3.66 3.07
C PHE A 70 -11.64 -3.57 2.94
N TYR A 71 -12.20 -2.50 2.38
CA TYR A 71 -13.65 -2.21 2.33
C TYR A 71 -14.51 -3.40 1.88
N HIS A 72 -14.01 -4.19 0.92
CA HIS A 72 -14.69 -5.35 0.35
C HIS A 72 -14.17 -6.69 0.88
N MET A 73 -13.39 -6.72 1.98
CA MET A 73 -12.83 -7.98 2.50
C MET A 73 -13.88 -9.03 2.82
N GLY A 74 -15.09 -8.64 3.21
CA GLY A 74 -16.21 -9.55 3.47
C GLY A 74 -16.75 -10.29 2.25
N GLU A 75 -16.28 -10.00 1.04
CA GLU A 75 -16.59 -10.74 -0.18
C GLU A 75 -15.69 -11.98 -0.37
N PHE A 76 -14.69 -12.19 0.49
CA PHE A 76 -13.70 -13.25 0.36
C PHE A 76 -13.71 -14.19 1.56
N ASP A 77 -13.65 -15.52 1.29
CA ASP A 77 -13.62 -16.56 2.31
C ASP A 77 -12.23 -16.74 2.94
N GLU A 78 -11.16 -16.34 2.25
CA GLU A 78 -9.77 -16.48 2.68
C GLU A 78 -9.08 -15.12 2.56
N VAL A 79 -8.74 -14.53 3.72
CA VAL A 79 -8.12 -13.19 3.80
C VAL A 79 -6.85 -13.26 4.63
N TYR A 80 -5.80 -12.63 4.14
CA TYR A 80 -4.50 -12.51 4.81
C TYR A 80 -4.21 -11.07 5.15
N LEU A 81 -3.70 -10.83 6.38
CA LEU A 81 -3.31 -9.53 6.90
C LEU A 81 -2.17 -9.69 7.90
N CYS A 82 -1.26 -8.76 7.98
CA CYS A 82 -0.27 -8.74 9.05
C CYS A 82 -0.96 -8.44 10.40
N ASN A 83 -0.75 -9.28 11.42
CA ASN A 83 -1.40 -9.11 12.72
C ASN A 83 -1.00 -7.82 13.46
N GLU A 84 0.09 -7.16 13.06
CA GLU A 84 0.44 -5.85 13.60
C GLU A 84 -0.63 -4.79 13.29
N GLU A 85 -1.43 -4.98 12.22
CA GLU A 85 -2.59 -4.14 11.89
C GLU A 85 -3.71 -4.17 12.95
N LEU A 86 -3.77 -5.21 13.78
CA LEU A 86 -4.70 -5.25 14.91
C LEU A 86 -4.39 -4.18 15.97
N LYS A 87 -3.21 -3.55 15.90
CA LYS A 87 -2.79 -2.44 16.76
C LYS A 87 -3.08 -1.07 16.13
N LEU A 88 -3.67 -1.04 14.94
CA LEU A 88 -3.99 0.20 14.24
C LEU A 88 -5.07 0.98 14.98
N GLU A 89 -4.71 2.12 15.53
CA GLU A 89 -5.61 3.03 16.24
C GLU A 89 -6.13 4.11 15.28
N ASP A 90 -7.12 3.73 14.46
CA ASP A 90 -7.82 4.64 13.56
C ASP A 90 -9.34 4.53 13.76
N PRO A 91 -10.03 5.64 14.12
CA PRO A 91 -11.49 5.64 14.26
C PRO A 91 -12.22 5.22 12.99
N SER A 92 -11.75 5.60 11.81
CA SER A 92 -12.38 5.26 10.53
C SER A 92 -12.37 3.75 10.26
N VAL A 93 -11.29 3.07 10.64
CA VAL A 93 -11.17 1.60 10.60
C VAL A 93 -12.18 0.98 11.54
N THR A 94 -12.19 1.44 12.81
CA THR A 94 -13.10 0.90 13.83
C THR A 94 -14.57 1.07 13.44
N ASP A 95 -14.94 2.20 12.88
CA ASP A 95 -16.31 2.50 12.48
C ASP A 95 -16.72 1.66 11.25
N LEU A 96 -15.86 1.52 10.27
CA LEU A 96 -16.12 0.67 9.11
C LEU A 96 -16.26 -0.82 9.48
N LEU A 97 -15.40 -1.33 10.36
CA LEU A 97 -15.51 -2.71 10.84
C LEU A 97 -16.87 -2.97 11.52
N LYS A 98 -17.34 -2.03 12.34
CA LYS A 98 -18.67 -2.11 12.96
C LYS A 98 -19.79 -2.05 11.92
N GLU A 99 -19.73 -1.08 11.00
CA GLU A 99 -20.73 -0.90 9.95
C GLU A 99 -20.88 -2.16 9.09
N LYS A 100 -19.76 -2.76 8.71
CA LYS A 100 -19.71 -3.94 7.84
C LYS A 100 -19.85 -5.26 8.59
N ASN A 101 -19.85 -5.24 9.93
CA ASN A 101 -19.78 -6.44 10.77
C ASN A 101 -18.56 -7.33 10.40
N LEU A 102 -17.40 -6.69 10.26
CA LEU A 102 -16.14 -7.34 9.95
C LEU A 102 -15.21 -7.36 11.18
N ASN A 103 -14.28 -8.33 11.18
CA ASN A 103 -13.28 -8.42 12.23
C ASN A 103 -11.92 -8.79 11.62
N LEU A 104 -10.93 -7.92 11.80
CA LEU A 104 -9.57 -8.16 11.30
C LEU A 104 -8.90 -9.37 11.95
N ALA A 105 -9.32 -9.76 13.15
CA ALA A 105 -8.79 -10.95 13.83
C ALA A 105 -9.20 -12.28 13.16
N ASP A 106 -10.18 -12.26 12.25
CA ASP A 106 -10.60 -13.45 11.49
C ASP A 106 -9.69 -13.71 10.28
N THR A 107 -8.72 -12.82 10.02
CA THR A 107 -7.74 -12.97 8.92
C THR A 107 -6.61 -13.93 9.30
N ARG A 108 -5.96 -14.49 8.29
CA ARG A 108 -4.73 -15.28 8.48
C ARG A 108 -3.53 -14.35 8.55
N ASN A 109 -2.69 -14.54 9.56
CA ASN A 109 -1.48 -13.73 9.73
C ASN A 109 -0.47 -13.99 8.62
N ILE A 110 0.13 -12.89 8.13
CA ILE A 110 1.30 -12.90 7.25
C ILE A 110 2.40 -12.00 7.84
N ARG A 111 3.65 -12.31 7.48
CA ARG A 111 4.84 -11.58 7.94
C ARG A 111 5.99 -11.70 6.94
N THR A 112 7.02 -10.94 7.13
CA THR A 112 8.26 -11.02 6.33
C THR A 112 8.77 -12.45 6.21
N GLY A 113 9.03 -12.88 4.97
CA GLY A 113 9.53 -14.19 4.61
C GLY A 113 8.46 -15.22 4.28
N ASP A 114 7.17 -14.92 4.51
CA ASP A 114 6.10 -15.76 4.03
C ASP A 114 6.01 -15.72 2.50
N VAL A 115 5.62 -16.86 1.92
CA VAL A 115 5.48 -17.04 0.47
C VAL A 115 4.10 -17.62 0.17
N LEU A 116 3.27 -16.85 -0.50
CA LEU A 116 1.90 -17.24 -0.87
C LEU A 116 1.90 -17.82 -2.29
N SER A 117 1.77 -19.14 -2.41
CA SER A 117 1.80 -19.83 -3.71
C SER A 117 0.49 -19.64 -4.48
N LEU A 118 0.63 -19.38 -5.80
CA LEU A 118 -0.46 -19.39 -6.76
C LEU A 118 -0.33 -20.53 -7.80
N GLY A 119 0.64 -21.43 -7.57
CA GLY A 119 0.99 -22.54 -8.47
C GLY A 119 2.32 -22.26 -9.16
N ASP A 120 2.32 -21.67 -10.36
CA ASP A 120 3.50 -21.35 -11.16
C ASP A 120 4.22 -20.06 -10.73
N ARG A 121 3.65 -19.30 -9.80
CA ARG A 121 4.20 -18.09 -9.20
C ARG A 121 3.82 -17.97 -7.74
N SER A 122 4.42 -17.00 -7.06
CA SER A 122 4.14 -16.71 -5.66
C SER A 122 4.26 -15.22 -5.35
N LEU A 123 3.65 -14.81 -4.25
CA LEU A 123 3.85 -13.50 -3.65
C LEU A 123 4.72 -13.65 -2.40
N GLU A 124 5.89 -13.01 -2.38
CA GLU A 124 6.75 -12.91 -1.20
C GLU A 124 6.35 -11.70 -0.37
N VAL A 125 6.26 -11.87 0.94
CA VAL A 125 5.82 -10.84 1.88
C VAL A 125 7.02 -10.16 2.52
N PHE A 126 6.99 -8.82 2.60
CA PHE A 126 7.94 -8.03 3.37
C PHE A 126 7.22 -6.93 4.15
N GLU A 127 7.44 -6.86 5.48
CA GLU A 127 6.85 -5.85 6.36
C GLU A 127 7.57 -4.51 6.20
N VAL A 128 6.78 -3.44 6.10
CA VAL A 128 7.25 -2.05 5.98
C VAL A 128 6.46 -1.18 6.96
N PRO A 129 6.56 -1.42 8.29
CA PRO A 129 5.85 -0.61 9.27
C PRO A 129 6.22 0.86 9.16
N GLY A 130 5.21 1.72 9.16
CA GLY A 130 5.36 3.16 9.01
C GLY A 130 4.01 3.83 8.81
N HIS A 131 3.48 3.80 7.59
CA HIS A 131 2.14 4.31 7.25
C HIS A 131 1.04 3.68 8.13
N SER A 132 1.17 2.40 8.42
CA SER A 132 0.43 1.68 9.46
C SER A 132 1.35 0.70 10.18
N PRO A 133 0.94 0.15 11.36
CA PRO A 133 1.79 -0.74 12.16
C PRO A 133 2.19 -2.04 11.45
N GLY A 134 1.30 -2.58 10.62
CA GLY A 134 1.49 -3.86 9.93
C GLY A 134 1.51 -3.72 8.41
N SER A 135 1.85 -2.55 7.86
CA SER A 135 2.03 -2.39 6.42
C SER A 135 2.98 -3.43 5.86
N VAL A 136 2.56 -4.11 4.79
CA VAL A 136 3.38 -5.07 4.05
C VAL A 136 3.40 -4.73 2.57
N VAL A 137 4.45 -5.18 1.89
CA VAL A 137 4.53 -5.20 0.43
C VAL A 137 4.57 -6.64 -0.06
N PHE A 138 4.07 -6.88 -1.28
CA PHE A 138 4.09 -8.18 -1.92
C PHE A 138 4.96 -8.14 -3.17
N TYR A 139 5.92 -9.05 -3.29
CA TYR A 139 6.78 -9.16 -4.45
C TYR A 139 6.44 -10.39 -5.29
N ASP A 140 6.17 -10.17 -6.56
CA ASP A 140 6.03 -11.18 -7.60
C ASP A 140 7.32 -11.26 -8.43
N ALA A 141 8.14 -12.26 -8.17
CA ALA A 141 9.40 -12.45 -8.86
C ALA A 141 9.23 -12.84 -10.34
N ALA A 142 8.10 -13.48 -10.71
CA ALA A 142 7.85 -13.94 -12.08
C ALA A 142 7.73 -12.75 -13.06
N ASP A 143 7.07 -11.67 -12.65
CA ASP A 143 6.89 -10.47 -13.47
C ASP A 143 7.70 -9.26 -12.95
N LYS A 144 8.48 -9.44 -11.88
CA LYS A 144 9.23 -8.38 -11.18
C LYS A 144 8.35 -7.19 -10.80
N LEU A 145 7.24 -7.49 -10.12
CA LEU A 145 6.29 -6.51 -9.63
C LEU A 145 6.34 -6.43 -8.10
N LEU A 146 6.35 -5.21 -7.57
CA LEU A 146 6.21 -4.94 -6.14
C LEU A 146 4.89 -4.20 -5.91
N PHE A 147 3.98 -4.82 -5.16
CA PHE A 147 2.72 -4.21 -4.74
C PHE A 147 2.93 -3.55 -3.39
N THR A 148 2.88 -2.24 -3.36
CA THR A 148 3.34 -1.45 -2.20
C THR A 148 2.22 -0.99 -1.29
N GLY A 149 0.95 -1.09 -1.70
CA GLY A 149 -0.10 -0.35 -1.02
C GLY A 149 0.34 1.10 -0.83
N ASP A 150 0.15 1.61 0.37
CA ASP A 150 0.48 2.98 0.74
C ASP A 150 1.83 3.12 1.45
N ALA A 151 2.55 2.00 1.65
CA ALA A 151 3.83 2.00 2.37
C ALA A 151 4.89 2.95 1.78
N LEU A 152 4.83 3.25 0.48
CA LEU A 152 5.75 4.16 -0.22
C LEU A 152 5.06 5.41 -0.78
N GLY A 153 3.80 5.61 -0.44
CA GLY A 153 3.02 6.77 -0.82
C GLY A 153 1.56 6.47 -1.09
N SER A 154 0.70 7.42 -0.72
CA SER A 154 -0.76 7.38 -0.78
C SER A 154 -1.27 8.49 -1.71
N GLY A 155 -1.03 8.36 -3.02
CA GLY A 155 -1.47 9.33 -4.02
C GLY A 155 -0.59 10.59 -4.12
N SER A 156 -0.49 11.42 -3.10
CA SER A 156 0.34 12.63 -3.08
C SER A 156 1.47 12.53 -2.05
N GLY A 157 2.32 11.50 -2.20
CA GLY A 157 3.42 11.24 -1.30
C GLY A 157 3.07 10.33 -0.12
N SER A 158 4.03 10.11 0.76
CA SER A 158 3.87 9.24 1.93
C SER A 158 3.14 9.97 3.05
N TRP A 159 2.01 9.41 3.50
CA TRP A 159 1.17 9.98 4.53
C TRP A 159 1.52 9.40 5.91
N MET A 160 2.37 10.12 6.63
CA MET A 160 2.81 9.77 7.98
C MET A 160 2.13 10.63 9.07
N HIS A 161 1.12 11.40 8.69
CA HIS A 161 0.34 12.26 9.59
C HIS A 161 -0.99 11.64 10.04
N ILE A 162 -1.45 10.60 9.35
CA ILE A 162 -2.75 9.97 9.61
C ILE A 162 -2.79 9.20 10.94
N PRO A 163 -3.99 8.92 11.49
CA PRO A 163 -4.13 8.09 12.68
C PRO A 163 -3.45 6.72 12.49
N GLY A 164 -2.79 6.23 13.54
CA GLY A 164 -2.09 4.95 13.51
C GLY A 164 -0.73 4.94 12.80
N ALA A 165 -0.38 5.98 12.01
CA ALA A 165 0.96 6.08 11.44
C ALA A 165 2.02 6.12 12.54
N LEU A 166 3.12 5.38 12.33
CA LEU A 166 4.24 5.28 13.25
C LEU A 166 5.15 6.52 13.17
N THR A 167 6.20 6.55 13.97
CA THR A 167 7.18 7.63 13.95
C THR A 167 8.12 7.52 12.76
N LEU A 168 8.70 8.65 12.32
CA LEU A 168 9.56 8.69 11.13
C LEU A 168 10.83 7.85 11.29
N ASP A 169 11.36 7.70 12.51
CA ASP A 169 12.52 6.85 12.77
C ASP A 169 12.20 5.36 12.56
N VAL A 170 11.00 4.88 12.95
CA VAL A 170 10.53 3.52 12.63
C VAL A 170 10.38 3.35 11.12
N TYR A 171 9.74 4.32 10.48
CA TYR A 171 9.53 4.27 9.04
C TYR A 171 10.86 4.26 8.27
N LEU A 172 11.83 5.06 8.66
CA LEU A 172 13.17 5.08 8.06
C LEU A 172 13.88 3.73 8.16
N GLU A 173 13.82 3.08 9.32
CA GLU A 173 14.38 1.72 9.51
C GLU A 173 13.75 0.72 8.53
N SER A 174 12.42 0.77 8.37
CA SER A 174 11.66 -0.09 7.48
C SER A 174 12.02 0.15 6.01
N LEU A 175 12.11 1.41 5.57
CA LEU A 175 12.50 1.78 4.21
C LEU A 175 13.91 1.33 3.87
N LYS A 176 14.87 1.52 4.78
CA LYS A 176 16.26 1.05 4.61
C LYS A 176 16.34 -0.49 4.53
N ALA A 177 15.54 -1.19 5.33
CA ALA A 177 15.45 -2.65 5.28
C ALA A 177 14.83 -3.14 3.96
N LEU A 178 13.74 -2.51 3.53
CA LEU A 178 13.10 -2.80 2.25
C LEU A 178 14.08 -2.57 1.07
N GLN A 179 14.75 -1.43 1.03
CA GLN A 179 15.73 -1.13 -0.03
C GLN A 179 16.80 -2.21 -0.12
N LYS A 180 17.36 -2.61 1.03
CA LYS A 180 18.39 -3.67 1.10
C LYS A 180 17.83 -5.00 0.56
N TRP A 181 16.61 -5.36 0.93
CA TRP A 181 15.97 -6.59 0.47
C TRP A 181 15.70 -6.55 -1.04
N LEU A 182 15.19 -5.43 -1.58
CA LEU A 182 14.91 -5.26 -3.01
C LEU A 182 16.18 -5.31 -3.88
N VAL A 183 17.29 -4.79 -3.38
CA VAL A 183 18.59 -4.91 -4.08
C VAL A 183 19.00 -6.38 -4.23
N LEU A 184 18.74 -7.23 -3.23
CA LEU A 184 19.00 -8.66 -3.30
C LEU A 184 18.08 -9.38 -4.31
N GLN A 185 16.89 -8.84 -4.60
CA GLN A 185 15.98 -9.35 -5.64
C GLN A 185 16.39 -8.93 -7.07
N GLY A 186 17.52 -8.24 -7.22
CA GLY A 186 18.07 -7.82 -8.52
C GLY A 186 17.71 -6.40 -8.94
N GLY A 187 16.96 -5.66 -8.14
CA GLY A 187 16.78 -4.20 -8.26
C GLY A 187 15.99 -3.66 -9.46
N ASP A 188 15.71 -4.46 -10.48
CA ASP A 188 14.96 -4.06 -11.67
C ASP A 188 13.52 -4.55 -11.56
N MET A 189 12.66 -3.74 -10.92
CA MET A 189 11.27 -4.07 -10.70
C MET A 189 10.37 -2.85 -10.87
N ARG A 190 9.09 -3.12 -11.21
CA ARG A 190 8.05 -2.11 -11.30
C ARG A 190 7.23 -2.11 -10.02
N PHE A 191 7.01 -0.93 -9.46
CA PHE A 191 6.14 -0.75 -8.30
C PHE A 191 4.68 -0.56 -8.75
N CYS A 192 3.78 -1.14 -7.98
CA CYS A 192 2.32 -1.07 -8.12
C CYS A 192 1.76 -0.52 -6.80
N CYS A 193 1.41 0.76 -6.79
CA CYS A 193 1.03 1.51 -5.59
C CYS A 193 -0.45 1.41 -5.25
N GLY A 194 -0.83 1.86 -4.04
CA GLY A 194 -2.20 1.86 -3.56
C GLY A 194 -3.11 2.88 -4.25
N HIS A 195 -2.58 3.97 -4.84
CA HIS A 195 -3.36 5.02 -5.50
C HIS A 195 -2.83 5.40 -6.87
N ASP A 196 -3.75 5.81 -7.77
CA ASP A 196 -3.45 6.04 -9.19
C ASP A 196 -2.68 7.33 -9.48
N ARG A 197 -2.72 8.31 -8.60
CA ARG A 197 -1.95 9.57 -8.79
C ARG A 197 -0.46 9.31 -9.03
N GLN A 198 0.10 8.35 -8.31
CA GLN A 198 1.48 7.92 -8.50
C GLN A 198 1.71 7.24 -9.86
N LYS A 199 0.66 6.65 -10.46
CA LYS A 199 0.70 6.08 -11.83
C LYS A 199 0.48 7.13 -12.89
N PHE A 200 -0.36 8.14 -12.61
CA PHE A 200 -0.70 9.19 -13.57
C PHE A 200 0.54 10.00 -13.95
N GLU A 201 1.38 10.36 -12.99
CA GLU A 201 2.66 11.03 -13.27
C GLU A 201 3.58 10.16 -14.13
N SER A 202 3.57 8.85 -13.94
CA SER A 202 4.34 7.92 -14.78
C SER A 202 3.81 7.76 -16.19
N LEU A 203 2.51 8.02 -16.42
CA LEU A 203 1.90 8.00 -17.75
C LEU A 203 2.16 9.31 -18.54
N VAL A 204 2.26 10.43 -17.83
CA VAL A 204 2.53 11.74 -18.45
C VAL A 204 3.99 11.87 -18.90
N MET A 205 4.91 11.14 -18.27
CA MET A 205 6.33 11.13 -18.61
C MET A 205 6.76 9.70 -19.02
N PRO A 206 6.65 9.33 -20.30
CA PRO A 206 7.06 8.00 -20.76
C PRO A 206 8.49 7.67 -20.35
N GLY A 207 8.68 6.53 -19.66
CA GLY A 207 9.97 6.12 -19.10
C GLY A 207 10.26 6.61 -17.69
N TYR A 208 9.43 7.48 -17.14
CA TYR A 208 9.48 7.88 -15.73
C TYR A 208 8.53 7.00 -14.91
N ASN A 209 9.07 6.31 -13.93
CA ASN A 209 8.28 5.60 -12.92
C ASN A 209 8.60 6.24 -11.57
N PRO A 210 7.72 7.12 -11.06
CA PRO A 210 7.98 7.82 -9.79
C PRO A 210 8.08 6.82 -8.63
N VAL A 211 7.27 5.77 -8.65
CA VAL A 211 7.32 4.70 -7.66
C VAL A 211 8.30 3.63 -8.14
N SER A 212 9.55 3.77 -7.75
CA SER A 212 10.68 2.94 -8.19
C SER A 212 11.76 2.90 -7.11
N LEU A 213 12.79 2.10 -7.30
CA LEU A 213 13.96 2.10 -6.39
C LEU A 213 14.61 3.48 -6.25
N GLY A 214 14.60 4.28 -7.29
CA GLY A 214 15.10 5.65 -7.21
C GLY A 214 14.21 6.55 -6.35
N GLN A 215 12.88 6.40 -6.42
CA GLN A 215 11.96 7.12 -5.56
C GLN A 215 12.08 6.63 -4.11
N LEU A 216 12.27 5.33 -3.89
CA LEU A 216 12.54 4.79 -2.55
C LEU A 216 13.84 5.35 -1.95
N ALA A 217 14.89 5.51 -2.76
CA ALA A 217 16.13 6.15 -2.32
C ALA A 217 15.90 7.60 -1.91
N ASP A 218 15.21 8.38 -2.77
CA ASP A 218 14.86 9.77 -2.48
C ASP A 218 13.97 9.87 -1.22
N LEU A 219 13.09 8.90 -0.98
CA LEU A 219 12.23 8.87 0.22
C LEU A 219 13.03 8.58 1.48
N ILE A 220 14.01 7.70 1.42
CA ILE A 220 14.95 7.43 2.53
C ILE A 220 15.72 8.71 2.86
N ASP A 221 16.29 9.38 1.85
CA ASP A 221 17.04 10.61 2.06
C ASP A 221 16.14 11.74 2.61
N LEU A 222 14.90 11.84 2.12
CA LEU A 222 13.91 12.80 2.62
C LEU A 222 13.59 12.57 4.10
N VAL A 223 13.25 11.32 4.47
CA VAL A 223 12.87 11.00 5.86
C VAL A 223 14.06 11.16 6.79
N ASP A 224 15.25 10.73 6.38
CA ASP A 224 16.49 10.91 7.17
C ASP A 224 16.81 12.41 7.35
N GLY A 225 16.74 13.20 6.27
CA GLY A 225 16.95 14.64 6.32
C GLY A 225 15.96 15.39 7.22
N VAL A 226 14.69 14.96 7.26
CA VAL A 226 13.70 15.52 8.20
C VAL A 226 14.05 15.13 9.65
N ILE A 227 14.44 13.90 9.91
CA ILE A 227 14.85 13.42 11.24
C ILE A 227 16.08 14.19 11.75
N GLN A 228 17.07 14.45 10.89
CA GLN A 228 18.29 15.18 11.24
C GLN A 228 18.08 16.71 11.29
N GLY A 229 16.92 17.21 10.89
CA GLY A 229 16.62 18.64 10.80
C GLY A 229 17.33 19.36 9.62
N GLU A 230 17.87 18.60 8.68
CA GLU A 230 18.52 19.11 7.45
C GLU A 230 17.47 19.52 6.41
N ILE A 231 16.32 18.82 6.39
CA ILE A 231 15.16 19.16 5.59
C ILE A 231 14.05 19.63 6.52
N VAL A 232 13.65 20.90 6.38
CA VAL A 232 12.58 21.49 7.17
C VAL A 232 11.30 21.51 6.34
N GLY A 233 10.28 20.80 6.80
CA GLY A 233 8.96 20.82 6.19
C GLY A 233 8.28 22.17 6.37
N ARG A 234 7.35 22.48 5.46
CA ARG A 234 6.44 23.63 5.59
C ARG A 234 5.08 23.14 6.04
N GLU A 235 4.36 23.96 6.79
CA GLU A 235 2.98 23.68 7.15
C GLU A 235 2.13 23.44 5.91
N SER A 236 1.42 22.33 5.91
CA SER A 236 0.56 21.92 4.79
C SER A 236 -0.84 22.49 4.98
N SER A 237 -1.42 23.03 3.91
CA SER A 237 -2.83 23.46 3.89
C SER A 237 -3.80 22.31 3.60
N VAL A 238 -3.31 21.08 3.51
CA VAL A 238 -4.14 19.91 3.17
C VAL A 238 -4.87 19.44 4.42
N GLU A 239 -6.16 19.70 4.48
CA GLU A 239 -7.11 19.19 5.48
C GLU A 239 -7.45 17.72 5.18
N ILE A 240 -6.52 16.81 5.32
CA ILE A 240 -6.82 15.37 5.25
C ILE A 240 -6.64 14.78 6.65
N GLY A 241 -7.72 14.31 7.22
CA GLY A 241 -7.79 13.81 8.58
C GLY A 241 -8.16 14.94 9.55
N ALA A 242 -9.47 15.21 9.67
CA ALA A 242 -9.98 16.27 10.57
C ALA A 242 -9.42 16.13 11.98
N GLY A 243 -8.72 17.14 12.46
CA GLY A 243 -8.27 17.29 13.83
C GLY A 243 -6.79 17.04 14.11
N LEU A 244 -5.96 16.79 13.11
CA LEU A 244 -4.51 16.64 13.24
C LEU A 244 -3.81 17.91 12.69
N ASP A 245 -3.59 18.89 13.53
CA ASP A 245 -2.82 20.11 13.25
C ASP A 245 -1.56 20.15 14.13
N PRO A 246 -0.44 20.67 13.60
CA PRO A 246 -0.15 21.03 12.22
C PRO A 246 0.47 19.86 11.42
N VAL A 247 -0.04 19.60 10.22
CA VAL A 247 0.58 18.68 9.26
C VAL A 247 1.68 19.42 8.50
N PHE A 248 2.85 18.80 8.38
CA PHE A 248 3.97 19.34 7.63
C PHE A 248 4.19 18.58 6.34
N TYR A 249 4.55 19.30 5.29
CA TYR A 249 4.92 18.77 3.98
C TYR A 249 6.39 19.00 3.72
N ALA A 250 7.10 17.98 3.29
CA ALA A 250 8.48 18.04 2.82
C ALA A 250 8.63 17.26 1.51
N SER A 251 9.63 17.63 0.70
CA SER A 251 9.95 16.92 -0.54
C SER A 251 11.45 16.88 -0.79
N TYR A 252 11.93 15.81 -1.42
CA TYR A 252 13.30 15.64 -1.86
C TYR A 252 13.35 14.73 -3.08
N GLY A 253 14.03 15.15 -4.16
CA GLY A 253 14.06 14.38 -5.40
C GLY A 253 12.65 14.12 -5.94
N ARG A 254 12.29 12.85 -6.01
CA ARG A 254 10.99 12.34 -6.46
C ARG A 254 10.04 11.99 -5.30
N ALA A 255 10.50 12.14 -4.07
CA ALA A 255 9.74 11.78 -2.88
C ALA A 255 9.04 12.98 -2.25
N GLU A 256 7.86 12.72 -1.71
CA GLU A 256 7.06 13.65 -0.93
C GLU A 256 6.64 12.99 0.38
N LEU A 257 6.54 13.78 1.45
CA LEU A 257 6.22 13.33 2.79
C LEU A 257 5.27 14.31 3.48
N GLN A 258 4.21 13.79 4.07
CA GLN A 258 3.35 14.52 5.01
C GLN A 258 3.50 13.88 6.39
N TYR A 259 3.80 14.68 7.40
CA TYR A 259 4.14 14.17 8.72
C TYR A 259 3.70 15.13 9.85
N LEU A 260 3.65 14.61 11.07
CA LEU A 260 3.45 15.38 12.30
C LEU A 260 4.80 15.59 12.98
N PRO A 261 5.18 16.83 13.35
CA PRO A 261 6.45 17.10 14.04
C PRO A 261 6.65 16.31 15.34
N GLU A 262 5.59 16.04 16.08
CA GLU A 262 5.62 15.25 17.30
C GLU A 262 5.83 13.74 17.07
N LYS A 263 5.71 13.27 15.81
CA LYS A 263 5.93 11.87 15.40
C LYS A 263 7.27 11.66 14.68
N ILE A 264 8.24 12.55 14.82
CA ILE A 264 9.57 12.35 14.19
C ILE A 264 10.33 11.23 14.93
N HIS A 265 10.31 11.21 16.25
CA HIS A 265 11.05 10.24 17.06
C HIS A 265 10.15 9.44 17.99
N ARG A 266 10.54 8.19 18.23
CA ARG A 266 9.98 7.37 19.32
C ARG A 266 10.18 8.10 20.67
N LYS A 267 9.13 8.09 21.52
CA LYS A 267 9.20 8.61 22.88
C LYS A 267 9.78 7.60 23.83
#